data_33b1fa77f2140d1278fe2de0fe562bb5
#
_entry.id   33b1fa77f2140d1278fe2de0fe562bb5
#
_cell.length_a   1.000
_cell.length_b   1.000
_cell.length_c   1.000
_cell.angle_alpha   90.00
_cell.angle_beta   90.00
_cell.angle_gamma   90.00
#
_symmetry.space_group_name_H-M   'P 1'
#
loop_
_entity.id
_entity.type
_entity.pdbx_description
1 polymer ?
#
loop_
_entity_poly.entity_id
_entity_poly.type
_entity_poly.pdbx_seq_one_letter_code
_entity_poly.pdbx_strand_id
1 'polypeptide(L)'
;LLQVKRIACREGWMIHMHVAQGDREIEQMLKRYGRRTPDFLDDLGLLDGGLLAVHLTEATDEEAALIARRGSRLALCSGSIGIIDGIVPPARAFRDAGGLVSLGSDQASGNNCSNIFTEMKLTALFNKIRFRDPEVMPAWEVLRMATIEGARAIGLGDEVGSLERGKQADLILVDLGAPNLTPVLDGPVRNIVPNLVYAASGHEVRTVMVAGQVLMRDRQVLTLNEGAIVAEAQEQAREVARRVAADPVHREMALLSAMEAGQL
;
A
#
# COMPACT_ATOMS: atom_id res chain seq x y z
N LEU A 1 -14.77 -19.40 -1.18
CA LEU A 1 -14.75 -18.27 -0.24
C LEU A 1 -15.30 -18.66 1.13
N LEU A 2 -16.53 -19.22 1.25
CA LEU A 2 -17.14 -19.57 2.56
C LEU A 2 -16.32 -20.59 3.37
N GLN A 3 -15.65 -21.55 2.71
CA GLN A 3 -14.76 -22.48 3.40
C GLN A 3 -13.52 -21.76 3.95
N VAL A 4 -12.91 -20.84 3.17
CA VAL A 4 -11.80 -20.01 3.62
C VAL A 4 -12.21 -19.16 4.82
N LYS A 5 -13.40 -18.51 4.75
CA LYS A 5 -13.95 -17.73 5.86
C LYS A 5 -14.09 -18.55 7.14
N ARG A 6 -14.64 -19.76 7.04
CA ARG A 6 -14.76 -20.65 8.21
C ARG A 6 -13.42 -21.01 8.83
N ILE A 7 -12.40 -21.28 8.01
CA ILE A 7 -11.05 -21.56 8.49
C ILE A 7 -10.47 -20.33 9.16
N ALA A 8 -10.51 -19.17 8.50
CA ALA A 8 -10.00 -17.91 9.03
C ALA A 8 -10.63 -17.55 10.39
N CYS A 9 -11.96 -17.66 10.49
CA CYS A 9 -12.67 -17.41 11.76
C CYS A 9 -12.24 -18.39 12.87
N ARG A 10 -12.06 -19.68 12.54
CA ARG A 10 -11.64 -20.70 13.53
C ARG A 10 -10.24 -20.45 14.05
N GLU A 11 -9.33 -20.05 13.15
CA GLU A 11 -7.91 -19.83 13.48
C GLU A 11 -7.62 -18.40 13.95
N GLY A 12 -8.61 -17.50 13.95
CA GLY A 12 -8.41 -16.09 14.28
C GLY A 12 -7.63 -15.31 13.22
N TRP A 13 -7.63 -15.76 11.98
CA TRP A 13 -6.90 -15.14 10.87
C TRP A 13 -7.74 -14.11 10.13
N MET A 14 -7.06 -13.13 9.57
CA MET A 14 -7.62 -12.15 8.64
C MET A 14 -7.58 -12.69 7.21
N ILE A 15 -8.61 -12.40 6.43
CA ILE A 15 -8.60 -12.61 4.97
C ILE A 15 -8.06 -11.32 4.34
N HIS A 16 -7.05 -11.44 3.50
CA HIS A 16 -6.46 -10.36 2.73
C HIS A 16 -6.66 -10.67 1.24
N MET A 17 -7.42 -9.83 0.53
CA MET A 17 -7.74 -10.07 -0.88
C MET A 17 -8.01 -8.77 -1.65
N HIS A 18 -7.74 -8.79 -2.96
CA HIS A 18 -8.19 -7.76 -3.88
C HIS A 18 -9.73 -7.76 -3.96
N VAL A 19 -10.32 -6.59 -3.98
CA VAL A 19 -11.78 -6.40 -4.07
C VAL A 19 -12.07 -5.25 -5.02
N ALA A 20 -12.91 -5.48 -6.00
CA ALA A 20 -13.32 -4.49 -6.99
C ALA A 20 -12.12 -3.79 -7.65
N GLN A 21 -11.16 -4.59 -8.13
CA GLN A 21 -9.99 -4.10 -8.86
C GLN A 21 -10.13 -4.42 -10.36
N GLY A 22 -10.21 -3.35 -11.17
CA GLY A 22 -10.30 -3.45 -12.62
C GLY A 22 -11.68 -3.85 -13.13
N ASP A 23 -12.03 -3.32 -14.29
CA ASP A 23 -13.30 -3.51 -14.98
C ASP A 23 -13.61 -4.99 -15.24
N ARG A 24 -12.60 -5.77 -15.63
CA ARG A 24 -12.73 -7.21 -15.91
C ARG A 24 -13.26 -8.00 -14.71
N GLU A 25 -12.89 -7.67 -13.47
CA GLU A 25 -13.43 -8.33 -12.29
C GLU A 25 -14.93 -8.06 -12.18
N ILE A 26 -15.33 -6.79 -12.30
CA ILE A 26 -16.73 -6.39 -12.21
C ILE A 26 -17.57 -7.05 -13.31
N GLU A 27 -17.09 -7.05 -14.56
CA GLU A 27 -17.77 -7.71 -15.68
C GLU A 27 -17.97 -9.22 -15.44
N GLN A 28 -16.92 -9.90 -14.95
CA GLN A 28 -17.01 -11.33 -14.65
C GLN A 28 -17.99 -11.63 -13.51
N MET A 29 -18.01 -10.80 -12.48
CA MET A 29 -18.93 -10.93 -11.35
C MET A 29 -20.37 -10.73 -11.77
N LEU A 30 -20.65 -9.69 -12.55
CA LEU A 30 -21.98 -9.45 -13.12
C LEU A 30 -22.42 -10.61 -14.03
N LYS A 31 -21.53 -11.11 -14.91
CA LYS A 31 -21.84 -12.22 -15.82
C LYS A 31 -22.12 -13.53 -15.08
N ARG A 32 -21.37 -13.84 -14.01
CA ARG A 32 -21.46 -15.14 -13.31
C ARG A 32 -22.53 -15.15 -12.23
N TYR A 33 -22.73 -14.04 -11.55
CA TYR A 33 -23.53 -13.97 -10.32
C TYR A 33 -24.61 -12.89 -10.35
N GLY A 34 -24.65 -12.05 -11.40
CA GLY A 34 -25.58 -10.92 -11.49
C GLY A 34 -25.38 -9.85 -10.40
N ARG A 35 -24.20 -9.81 -9.78
CA ARG A 35 -23.85 -8.94 -8.67
C ARG A 35 -22.47 -8.33 -8.89
N ARG A 36 -22.25 -7.12 -8.41
CA ARG A 36 -20.92 -6.55 -8.28
C ARG A 36 -20.18 -7.20 -7.11
N THR A 37 -18.86 -7.14 -7.09
CA THR A 37 -18.05 -7.83 -6.07
C THR A 37 -18.41 -7.43 -4.65
N PRO A 38 -18.56 -6.14 -4.29
CA PRO A 38 -18.92 -5.75 -2.93
C PRO A 38 -20.26 -6.34 -2.47
N ASP A 39 -21.29 -6.24 -3.29
CA ASP A 39 -22.62 -6.79 -2.98
C ASP A 39 -22.57 -8.32 -2.80
N PHE A 40 -21.83 -9.01 -3.69
CA PHE A 40 -21.67 -10.45 -3.61
C PHE A 40 -20.97 -10.88 -2.31
N LEU A 41 -19.94 -10.14 -1.90
CA LEU A 41 -19.24 -10.42 -0.64
C LEU A 41 -20.14 -10.13 0.58
N ASP A 42 -20.98 -9.10 0.51
CA ASP A 42 -21.95 -8.78 1.57
C ASP A 42 -23.00 -9.88 1.69
N ASP A 43 -23.60 -10.32 0.58
CA ASP A 43 -24.58 -11.44 0.53
C ASP A 43 -24.00 -12.74 1.14
N LEU A 44 -22.69 -12.96 1.02
CA LEU A 44 -22.00 -14.11 1.61
C LEU A 44 -21.56 -13.89 3.08
N GLY A 45 -21.80 -12.72 3.65
CA GLY A 45 -21.34 -12.36 5.00
C GLY A 45 -19.81 -12.30 5.13
N LEU A 46 -19.12 -11.93 4.04
CA LEU A 46 -17.66 -11.83 4.02
C LEU A 46 -17.15 -10.43 4.38
N LEU A 47 -18.02 -9.42 4.33
CA LEU A 47 -17.69 -8.06 4.73
C LEU A 47 -17.80 -7.92 6.24
N ASP A 48 -16.68 -8.10 6.95
CA ASP A 48 -16.58 -7.89 8.40
C ASP A 48 -15.16 -7.47 8.80
N GLY A 49 -14.90 -7.31 10.09
CA GLY A 49 -13.58 -6.93 10.63
C GLY A 49 -12.46 -7.96 10.38
N GLY A 50 -12.78 -9.13 9.87
CA GLY A 50 -11.82 -10.14 9.44
C GLY A 50 -11.37 -10.00 7.98
N LEU A 51 -11.86 -9.01 7.22
CA LEU A 51 -11.47 -8.75 5.85
C LEU A 51 -10.63 -7.48 5.72
N LEU A 52 -9.43 -7.62 5.14
CA LEU A 52 -8.64 -6.52 4.60
C LEU A 52 -8.82 -6.51 3.08
N ALA A 53 -9.66 -5.61 2.60
CA ALA A 53 -9.87 -5.38 1.17
C ALA A 53 -8.73 -4.54 0.60
N VAL A 54 -8.26 -4.87 -0.60
CA VAL A 54 -7.18 -4.14 -1.27
C VAL A 54 -7.73 -3.44 -2.49
N HIS A 55 -7.27 -2.24 -2.74
CA HIS A 55 -7.52 -1.37 -3.88
C HIS A 55 -8.90 -0.69 -3.90
N LEU A 56 -9.99 -1.39 -4.14
CA LEU A 56 -11.35 -0.85 -4.35
C LEU A 56 -11.43 0.13 -5.53
N THR A 57 -10.62 -0.01 -6.59
CA THR A 57 -10.53 0.96 -7.70
C THR A 57 -11.85 1.14 -8.43
N GLU A 58 -12.60 0.05 -8.62
CA GLU A 58 -13.89 0.03 -9.32
C GLU A 58 -15.11 0.13 -8.36
N ALA A 59 -14.88 0.25 -7.06
CA ALA A 59 -15.98 0.43 -6.13
C ALA A 59 -16.62 1.81 -6.30
N THR A 60 -17.95 1.89 -6.14
CA THR A 60 -18.64 3.17 -6.01
C THR A 60 -18.45 3.74 -4.60
N ASP A 61 -18.79 5.00 -4.40
CA ASP A 61 -18.73 5.63 -3.07
C ASP A 61 -19.67 4.91 -2.08
N GLU A 62 -20.84 4.45 -2.54
CA GLU A 62 -21.80 3.70 -1.74
C GLU A 62 -21.28 2.31 -1.36
N GLU A 63 -20.64 1.61 -2.30
CA GLU A 63 -20.01 0.31 -2.06
C GLU A 63 -18.85 0.43 -1.08
N ALA A 64 -18.00 1.44 -1.23
CA ALA A 64 -16.90 1.71 -0.29
C ALA A 64 -17.43 2.00 1.12
N ALA A 65 -18.48 2.82 1.22
CA ALA A 65 -19.13 3.10 2.49
C ALA A 65 -19.83 1.86 3.09
N LEU A 66 -20.40 0.98 2.28
CA LEU A 66 -20.96 -0.30 2.71
C LEU A 66 -19.86 -1.19 3.33
N ILE A 67 -18.76 -1.37 2.63
CA ILE A 67 -17.61 -2.19 3.07
C ILE A 67 -17.09 -1.68 4.41
N ALA A 68 -16.95 -0.35 4.56
CA ALA A 68 -16.53 0.29 5.80
C ALA A 68 -17.50 0.06 6.95
N ARG A 69 -18.82 0.28 6.73
CA ARG A 69 -19.87 0.06 7.75
C ARG A 69 -19.98 -1.38 8.19
N ARG A 70 -19.64 -2.35 7.35
CA ARG A 70 -19.54 -3.78 7.71
C ARG A 70 -18.33 -4.09 8.58
N GLY A 71 -17.41 -3.14 8.75
CA GLY A 71 -16.21 -3.27 9.57
C GLY A 71 -14.99 -3.79 8.83
N SER A 72 -15.10 -4.05 7.53
CA SER A 72 -13.93 -4.41 6.71
C SER A 72 -12.94 -3.25 6.65
N ARG A 73 -11.68 -3.56 6.39
CA ARG A 73 -10.56 -2.65 6.40
C ARG A 73 -10.01 -2.49 4.99
N LEU A 74 -9.36 -1.38 4.69
CA LEU A 74 -8.84 -1.08 3.35
C LEU A 74 -7.32 -0.93 3.38
N ALA A 75 -6.64 -1.58 2.43
CA ALA A 75 -5.25 -1.30 2.08
C ALA A 75 -5.21 -0.52 0.76
N LEU A 76 -4.67 0.71 0.80
CA LEU A 76 -4.41 1.53 -0.38
C LEU A 76 -2.99 1.28 -0.87
N CYS A 77 -2.87 0.97 -2.16
CA CYS A 77 -1.60 0.79 -2.85
C CYS A 77 -1.50 1.82 -3.97
N SER A 78 -1.32 3.09 -3.59
CA SER A 78 -1.45 4.23 -4.51
C SER A 78 -0.46 4.20 -5.67
N GLY A 79 0.77 3.73 -5.45
CA GLY A 79 1.77 3.56 -6.50
C GLY A 79 1.31 2.57 -7.56
N SER A 80 0.84 1.39 -7.13
CA SER A 80 0.37 0.33 -8.02
C SER A 80 -0.85 0.77 -8.84
N ILE A 81 -1.89 1.29 -8.20
CA ILE A 81 -3.09 1.74 -8.91
C ILE A 81 -2.81 2.90 -9.87
N GLY A 82 -1.84 3.75 -9.57
CA GLY A 82 -1.41 4.82 -10.48
C GLY A 82 -0.75 4.29 -11.75
N ILE A 83 -0.05 3.16 -11.68
CA ILE A 83 0.66 2.54 -12.81
C ILE A 83 -0.28 1.62 -13.60
N ILE A 84 -1.08 0.79 -12.92
CA ILE A 84 -1.85 -0.30 -13.54
C ILE A 84 -3.26 0.16 -13.92
N ASP A 85 -4.00 0.75 -12.98
CA ASP A 85 -5.42 1.01 -13.13
C ASP A 85 -5.71 2.44 -13.63
N GLY A 86 -4.85 3.41 -13.29
CA GLY A 86 -5.07 4.83 -13.60
C GLY A 86 -6.28 5.43 -12.89
N ILE A 87 -6.78 4.77 -11.85
CA ILE A 87 -8.00 5.13 -11.10
C ILE A 87 -7.66 5.28 -9.62
N VAL A 88 -8.14 6.36 -9.02
CA VAL A 88 -8.04 6.58 -7.57
C VAL A 88 -9.29 6.01 -6.90
N PRO A 89 -9.19 5.11 -5.91
CA PRO A 89 -10.34 4.49 -5.26
C PRO A 89 -11.14 5.48 -4.40
N PRO A 90 -12.41 5.17 -4.03
CA PRO A 90 -13.27 6.03 -3.21
C PRO A 90 -12.89 6.00 -1.72
N ALA A 91 -11.60 6.21 -1.42
CA ALA A 91 -11.05 6.11 -0.07
C ALA A 91 -11.65 7.15 0.89
N ARG A 92 -12.07 8.31 0.39
CA ARG A 92 -12.77 9.32 1.20
C ARG A 92 -14.12 8.79 1.70
N ALA A 93 -14.96 8.26 0.82
CA ALA A 93 -16.25 7.69 1.20
C ALA A 93 -16.09 6.52 2.20
N PHE A 94 -15.04 5.70 2.02
CA PHE A 94 -14.69 4.64 2.95
C PHE A 94 -14.36 5.19 4.35
N ARG A 95 -13.51 6.23 4.44
CA ARG A 95 -13.14 6.88 5.71
C ARG A 95 -14.30 7.61 6.36
N ASP A 96 -15.08 8.36 5.59
CA ASP A 96 -16.24 9.11 6.09
C ASP A 96 -17.29 8.16 6.70
N ALA A 97 -17.35 6.91 6.24
CA ALA A 97 -18.16 5.85 6.82
C ALA A 97 -17.53 5.15 8.05
N GLY A 98 -16.38 5.65 8.55
CA GLY A 98 -15.68 5.14 9.72
C GLY A 98 -14.69 4.00 9.44
N GLY A 99 -14.38 3.73 8.17
CA GLY A 99 -13.47 2.67 7.77
C GLY A 99 -11.99 2.96 8.11
N LEU A 100 -11.27 1.93 8.54
CA LEU A 100 -9.82 1.98 8.75
C LEU A 100 -9.08 1.77 7.44
N VAL A 101 -8.14 2.67 7.15
CA VAL A 101 -7.29 2.62 5.96
C VAL A 101 -5.84 2.41 6.35
N SER A 102 -5.19 1.47 5.69
CA SER A 102 -3.73 1.25 5.73
C SER A 102 -3.10 1.55 4.38
N LEU A 103 -1.78 1.67 4.35
CA LEU A 103 -1.01 1.79 3.12
C LEU A 103 -0.28 0.48 2.82
N GLY A 104 -0.20 0.14 1.55
CA GLY A 104 0.58 -0.97 1.03
C GLY A 104 1.30 -0.56 -0.25
N SER A 105 2.39 -1.23 -0.59
CA SER A 105 3.13 -0.97 -1.82
C SER A 105 2.72 -1.89 -2.97
N ASP A 106 1.94 -2.94 -2.68
CA ASP A 106 1.66 -4.00 -3.65
C ASP A 106 2.94 -4.75 -4.09
N GLN A 107 2.86 -5.54 -5.12
CA GLN A 107 3.97 -6.28 -5.68
C GLN A 107 4.98 -5.37 -6.40
N ALA A 108 6.26 -5.75 -6.38
CA ALA A 108 7.32 -4.96 -7.03
C ALA A 108 7.09 -4.77 -8.54
N SER A 109 6.52 -5.76 -9.24
CA SER A 109 6.19 -5.66 -10.66
C SER A 109 5.05 -4.68 -10.98
N GLY A 110 4.19 -4.40 -10.01
CA GLY A 110 3.06 -3.47 -10.17
C GLY A 110 3.37 -2.04 -9.74
N ASN A 111 4.37 -1.86 -8.88
CA ASN A 111 4.71 -0.56 -8.29
C ASN A 111 6.15 -0.10 -8.59
N ASN A 112 7.06 -1.03 -8.90
CA ASN A 112 8.50 -0.79 -8.99
C ASN A 112 9.13 -0.19 -7.71
N CYS A 113 8.39 -0.14 -6.61
CA CYS A 113 8.80 0.50 -5.37
C CYS A 113 8.14 -0.18 -4.16
N SER A 114 8.93 -0.53 -3.14
CA SER A 114 8.42 -1.03 -1.86
C SER A 114 8.72 0.00 -0.77
N ASN A 115 8.19 1.23 -0.93
CA ASN A 115 8.52 2.37 -0.10
C ASN A 115 7.27 3.10 0.39
N ILE A 116 6.97 2.97 1.67
CA ILE A 116 5.79 3.59 2.30
C ILE A 116 5.86 5.14 2.31
N PHE A 117 7.04 5.75 2.29
CA PHE A 117 7.12 7.21 2.12
C PHE A 117 6.56 7.65 0.75
N THR A 118 6.88 6.91 -0.30
CA THR A 118 6.31 7.13 -1.64
C THR A 118 4.80 6.92 -1.61
N GLU A 119 4.31 5.84 -0.99
CA GLU A 119 2.89 5.56 -0.87
C GLU A 119 2.13 6.67 -0.12
N MET A 120 2.71 7.20 0.96
CA MET A 120 2.12 8.34 1.69
C MET A 120 1.92 9.55 0.76
N LYS A 121 2.95 9.92 0.01
CA LYS A 121 2.91 11.06 -0.92
C LYS A 121 1.86 10.84 -2.00
N LEU A 122 1.88 9.69 -2.66
CA LEU A 122 0.94 9.36 -3.75
C LEU A 122 -0.50 9.30 -3.25
N THR A 123 -0.75 8.70 -2.09
CA THR A 123 -2.08 8.65 -1.46
C THR A 123 -2.62 10.05 -1.24
N ALA A 124 -1.82 10.95 -0.63
CA ALA A 124 -2.24 12.33 -0.40
C ALA A 124 -2.54 13.06 -1.71
N LEU A 125 -1.62 12.99 -2.69
CA LEU A 125 -1.75 13.75 -3.94
C LEU A 125 -2.88 13.25 -4.83
N PHE A 126 -3.02 11.94 -5.02
CA PHE A 126 -4.05 11.37 -5.88
C PHE A 126 -5.46 11.68 -5.36
N ASN A 127 -5.67 11.58 -4.05
CA ASN A 127 -6.96 11.94 -3.47
C ASN A 127 -7.27 13.45 -3.63
N LYS A 128 -6.29 14.34 -3.41
CA LYS A 128 -6.47 15.78 -3.66
C LYS A 128 -6.85 16.09 -5.11
N ILE A 129 -6.22 15.40 -6.06
CA ILE A 129 -6.52 15.54 -7.50
C ILE A 129 -7.92 15.01 -7.80
N ARG A 130 -8.26 13.80 -7.34
CA ARG A 130 -9.59 13.19 -7.57
C ARG A 130 -10.71 14.08 -7.09
N PHE A 131 -10.61 14.58 -5.86
CA PHE A 131 -11.68 15.37 -5.23
C PHE A 131 -11.58 16.87 -5.51
N ARG A 132 -10.50 17.33 -6.19
CA ARG A 132 -10.20 18.75 -6.42
C ARG A 132 -10.26 19.58 -5.12
N ASP A 133 -9.76 18.98 -4.05
CA ASP A 133 -9.82 19.49 -2.70
C ASP A 133 -8.43 19.35 -2.06
N PRO A 134 -7.71 20.45 -1.79
CA PRO A 134 -6.38 20.41 -1.18
C PRO A 134 -6.40 19.98 0.30
N GLU A 135 -7.57 19.98 0.95
CA GLU A 135 -7.72 19.64 2.36
C GLU A 135 -7.97 18.13 2.57
N VAL A 136 -8.41 17.40 1.54
CA VAL A 136 -8.65 15.95 1.66
C VAL A 136 -7.34 15.20 1.90
N MET A 137 -7.38 14.16 2.72
CA MET A 137 -6.20 13.35 3.07
C MET A 137 -5.01 14.22 3.50
N PRO A 138 -5.14 15.04 4.54
CA PRO A 138 -4.05 15.88 5.02
C PRO A 138 -2.89 15.01 5.51
N ALA A 139 -1.67 15.56 5.53
CA ALA A 139 -0.45 14.83 5.82
C ALA A 139 -0.51 14.01 7.13
N TRP A 140 -1.11 14.55 8.18
CA TRP A 140 -1.22 13.87 9.47
C TRP A 140 -2.12 12.62 9.41
N GLU A 141 -3.19 12.63 8.60
CA GLU A 141 -4.03 11.44 8.38
C GLU A 141 -3.26 10.36 7.63
N VAL A 142 -2.56 10.76 6.56
CA VAL A 142 -1.77 9.81 5.75
C VAL A 142 -0.63 9.19 6.56
N LEU A 143 0.03 9.98 7.43
CA LEU A 143 1.02 9.43 8.36
C LEU A 143 0.39 8.41 9.33
N ARG A 144 -0.83 8.65 9.81
CA ARG A 144 -1.56 7.69 10.65
C ARG A 144 -1.90 6.40 9.90
N MET A 145 -2.25 6.47 8.60
CA MET A 145 -2.46 5.29 7.75
C MET A 145 -1.19 4.45 7.62
N ALA A 146 -0.02 5.10 7.58
CA ALA A 146 1.28 4.43 7.53
C ALA A 146 1.78 3.91 8.90
N THR A 147 1.11 4.25 9.99
CA THR A 147 1.50 3.93 11.36
C THR A 147 0.35 3.28 12.13
N ILE A 148 -0.25 3.98 13.08
CA ILE A 148 -1.24 3.39 14.02
C ILE A 148 -2.53 2.91 13.34
N GLU A 149 -3.03 3.61 12.31
CA GLU A 149 -4.22 3.14 11.59
C GLU A 149 -3.89 1.91 10.74
N GLY A 150 -2.71 1.88 10.12
CA GLY A 150 -2.19 0.70 9.44
C GLY A 150 -2.07 -0.50 10.37
N ALA A 151 -1.47 -0.31 11.55
CA ALA A 151 -1.37 -1.36 12.56
C ALA A 151 -2.76 -1.87 13.00
N ARG A 152 -3.72 -0.98 13.24
CA ARG A 152 -5.11 -1.36 13.56
C ARG A 152 -5.79 -2.10 12.41
N ALA A 153 -5.53 -1.68 11.16
CA ALA A 153 -6.11 -2.33 9.99
C ALA A 153 -5.64 -3.77 9.82
N ILE A 154 -4.46 -4.13 10.28
CA ILE A 154 -3.94 -5.51 10.27
C ILE A 154 -4.11 -6.24 11.61
N GLY A 155 -4.81 -5.63 12.59
CA GLY A 155 -5.10 -6.26 13.88
C GLY A 155 -3.99 -6.16 14.93
N LEU A 156 -2.93 -5.37 14.66
CA LEU A 156 -1.77 -5.22 15.56
C LEU A 156 -1.72 -3.86 16.28
N GLY A 157 -2.84 -3.13 16.32
CA GLY A 157 -2.88 -1.77 16.86
C GLY A 157 -2.57 -1.67 18.36
N ASP A 158 -2.75 -2.75 19.13
CA ASP A 158 -2.40 -2.82 20.55
C ASP A 158 -0.92 -3.19 20.77
N GLU A 159 -0.25 -3.69 19.74
CA GLU A 159 1.13 -4.16 19.82
C GLU A 159 2.13 -3.17 19.21
N VAL A 160 1.78 -2.53 18.07
CA VAL A 160 2.68 -1.65 17.30
C VAL A 160 1.94 -0.43 16.75
N GLY A 161 2.63 0.41 15.98
CA GLY A 161 2.07 1.54 15.24
C GLY A 161 2.08 2.86 16.00
N SER A 162 2.44 2.87 17.29
CA SER A 162 2.65 4.08 18.09
C SER A 162 3.66 3.81 19.21
N LEU A 163 4.29 4.88 19.71
CA LEU A 163 5.25 4.80 20.79
C LEU A 163 4.53 4.95 22.14
N GLU A 164 4.11 3.82 22.71
CA GLU A 164 3.38 3.74 23.96
C GLU A 164 3.97 2.67 24.90
N ARG A 165 3.84 2.85 26.20
CA ARG A 165 4.26 1.83 27.17
C ARG A 165 3.46 0.54 26.96
N GLY A 166 4.16 -0.59 26.92
CA GLY A 166 3.57 -1.91 26.72
C GLY A 166 3.53 -2.38 25.28
N LYS A 167 3.73 -1.48 24.30
CA LYS A 167 3.89 -1.87 22.89
C LYS A 167 5.31 -2.29 22.59
N GLN A 168 5.46 -3.04 21.51
CA GLN A 168 6.77 -3.40 20.97
C GLN A 168 7.50 -2.16 20.46
N ALA A 169 8.82 -2.18 20.57
CA ALA A 169 9.67 -1.09 20.09
C ALA A 169 9.92 -1.24 18.58
N ASP A 170 8.89 -0.92 17.80
CA ASP A 170 8.93 -0.78 16.34
C ASP A 170 9.03 0.69 15.99
N LEU A 171 10.21 1.15 15.55
CA LEU A 171 10.44 2.55 15.27
C LEU A 171 11.54 2.77 14.23
N ILE A 172 11.50 3.94 13.62
CA ILE A 172 12.58 4.44 12.75
C ILE A 172 13.09 5.76 13.27
N LEU A 173 14.38 6.04 13.07
CA LEU A 173 14.99 7.36 13.29
C LEU A 173 15.24 8.03 11.95
N VAL A 174 14.66 9.20 11.76
CA VAL A 174 14.74 9.98 10.52
C VAL A 174 15.66 11.20 10.75
N ASP A 175 16.61 11.41 9.86
CA ASP A 175 17.48 12.56 9.86
C ASP A 175 16.75 13.79 9.29
N LEU A 176 16.26 14.66 10.17
CA LEU A 176 15.56 15.88 9.79
C LEU A 176 16.48 16.97 9.23
N GLY A 177 17.82 16.83 9.38
CA GLY A 177 18.82 17.73 8.79
C GLY A 177 19.08 17.48 7.31
N ALA A 178 18.46 16.47 6.71
CA ALA A 178 18.59 16.21 5.29
C ALA A 178 18.08 17.40 4.44
N PRO A 179 18.75 17.72 3.30
CA PRO A 179 18.42 18.90 2.50
C PRO A 179 16.95 18.98 2.04
N ASN A 180 16.35 17.84 1.70
CA ASN A 180 14.94 17.77 1.26
C ASN A 180 13.93 17.95 2.40
N LEU A 181 14.36 17.83 3.68
CA LEU A 181 13.51 18.06 4.85
C LEU A 181 13.76 19.44 5.48
N THR A 182 14.73 20.18 5.00
CA THR A 182 15.09 21.50 5.51
C THR A 182 14.36 22.61 4.74
N PRO A 183 13.85 23.67 5.40
CA PRO A 183 13.95 23.94 6.85
C PRO A 183 12.97 23.13 7.70
N VAL A 184 13.35 22.84 8.94
CA VAL A 184 12.49 22.22 9.95
C VAL A 184 11.93 23.31 10.87
N LEU A 185 10.61 23.33 11.02
CA LEU A 185 9.90 24.19 11.96
C LEU A 185 9.37 23.35 13.11
N ASP A 186 9.82 23.59 14.32
CA ASP A 186 9.48 22.84 15.53
C ASP A 186 8.80 23.70 16.62
N GLY A 187 8.61 25.00 16.32
CA GLY A 187 7.97 25.98 17.19
C GLY A 187 6.42 25.96 17.15
N PRO A 188 5.77 27.13 17.28
CA PRO A 188 4.31 27.24 17.18
C PRO A 188 3.75 26.80 15.83
N VAL A 189 4.49 27.01 14.75
CA VAL A 189 4.21 26.46 13.41
C VAL A 189 5.12 25.27 13.20
N ARG A 190 4.56 24.15 12.77
CA ARG A 190 5.28 22.89 12.61
C ARG A 190 5.11 22.34 11.20
N ASN A 191 6.18 21.84 10.60
CA ASN A 191 6.16 21.23 9.27
C ASN A 191 6.74 19.81 9.22
N ILE A 192 7.09 19.21 10.36
CA ILE A 192 7.71 17.88 10.41
C ILE A 192 6.82 16.85 9.70
N VAL A 193 5.53 16.79 10.03
CA VAL A 193 4.60 15.80 9.42
C VAL A 193 4.41 16.06 7.92
N PRO A 194 4.13 17.29 7.44
CA PRO A 194 4.15 17.57 6.01
C PRO A 194 5.47 17.19 5.32
N ASN A 195 6.61 17.47 5.91
CA ASN A 195 7.92 17.11 5.34
C ASN A 195 8.08 15.59 5.23
N LEU A 196 7.67 14.82 6.25
CA LEU A 196 7.71 13.35 6.19
C LEU A 196 6.82 12.78 5.10
N VAL A 197 5.64 13.36 4.85
CA VAL A 197 4.69 12.85 3.87
C VAL A 197 5.01 13.32 2.44
N TYR A 198 5.41 14.59 2.27
CA TYR A 198 5.55 15.15 0.93
C TYR A 198 7.00 15.22 0.42
N ALA A 199 7.99 15.27 1.31
CA ALA A 199 9.38 15.49 0.95
C ALA A 199 10.31 14.31 1.27
N ALA A 200 10.03 13.52 2.32
CA ALA A 200 10.86 12.36 2.63
C ALA A 200 10.75 11.29 1.55
N SER A 201 11.86 10.61 1.31
CA SER A 201 11.99 9.52 0.33
C SER A 201 12.35 8.18 0.98
N GLY A 202 12.60 8.17 2.30
CA GLY A 202 13.11 7.03 3.06
C GLY A 202 14.63 6.96 3.12
N HIS A 203 15.35 7.74 2.30
CA HIS A 203 16.82 7.83 2.39
C HIS A 203 17.28 8.51 3.67
N GLU A 204 16.43 9.28 4.31
CA GLU A 204 16.66 9.98 5.57
C GLU A 204 16.54 9.06 6.79
N VAL A 205 16.04 7.85 6.63
CA VAL A 205 15.96 6.86 7.72
C VAL A 205 17.37 6.35 8.05
N ARG A 206 17.84 6.63 9.26
CA ARG A 206 19.17 6.26 9.75
C ARG A 206 19.16 4.93 10.51
N THR A 207 18.11 4.67 11.25
CA THR A 207 17.98 3.47 12.10
C THR A 207 16.59 2.87 11.95
N VAL A 208 16.53 1.55 11.91
CA VAL A 208 15.28 0.78 11.97
C VAL A 208 15.36 -0.21 13.12
N MET A 209 14.35 -0.22 13.96
CA MET A 209 14.19 -1.14 15.08
C MET A 209 12.83 -1.84 14.95
N VAL A 210 12.82 -3.16 15.12
CA VAL A 210 11.60 -4.00 15.13
C VAL A 210 11.66 -4.90 16.36
N ALA A 211 10.60 -4.93 17.14
CA ALA A 211 10.50 -5.69 18.39
C ALA A 211 11.71 -5.46 19.33
N GLY A 212 12.23 -4.23 19.37
CA GLY A 212 13.40 -3.84 20.15
C GLY A 212 14.77 -4.25 19.55
N GLN A 213 14.79 -4.96 18.43
CA GLN A 213 16.01 -5.34 17.72
C GLN A 213 16.36 -4.32 16.66
N VAL A 214 17.59 -3.78 16.67
CA VAL A 214 18.09 -2.89 15.63
C VAL A 214 18.43 -3.71 14.38
N LEU A 215 17.66 -3.51 13.29
CA LEU A 215 17.86 -4.21 12.01
C LEU A 215 18.70 -3.40 11.02
N MET A 216 18.69 -2.08 11.14
CA MET A 216 19.52 -1.17 10.34
C MET A 216 20.07 -0.06 11.22
N ARG A 217 21.34 0.30 11.05
CA ARG A 217 22.00 1.42 11.71
C ARG A 217 22.88 2.17 10.73
N ASP A 218 22.79 3.51 10.74
CA ASP A 218 23.53 4.39 9.82
C ASP A 218 23.40 3.94 8.35
N ARG A 219 22.19 3.49 7.99
CA ARG A 219 21.82 2.97 6.66
C ARG A 219 22.50 1.64 6.29
N GLN A 220 23.11 0.96 7.21
CA GLN A 220 23.63 -0.39 7.00
C GLN A 220 22.66 -1.42 7.57
N VAL A 221 22.14 -2.31 6.74
CA VAL A 221 21.33 -3.45 7.17
C VAL A 221 22.24 -4.44 7.89
N LEU A 222 21.86 -4.79 9.13
CA LEU A 222 22.70 -5.63 10.01
C LEU A 222 22.39 -7.13 9.90
N THR A 223 21.25 -7.48 9.33
CA THR A 223 20.72 -8.86 9.30
C THR A 223 20.92 -9.55 7.96
N LEU A 224 21.33 -8.84 6.93
CA LEU A 224 21.47 -9.33 5.57
C LEU A 224 22.76 -8.81 4.93
N ASN A 225 23.30 -9.57 3.98
CA ASN A 225 24.35 -9.08 3.09
C ASN A 225 23.70 -8.43 1.86
N GLU A 226 23.45 -7.11 1.94
CA GLU A 226 22.79 -6.32 0.90
C GLU A 226 23.49 -6.44 -0.46
N GLY A 227 24.84 -6.37 -0.49
CA GLY A 227 25.59 -6.48 -1.73
C GLY A 227 25.45 -7.85 -2.41
N ALA A 228 25.42 -8.94 -1.65
CA ALA A 228 25.21 -10.28 -2.19
C ALA A 228 23.79 -10.44 -2.75
N ILE A 229 22.78 -9.93 -2.04
CA ILE A 229 21.37 -9.97 -2.48
C ILE A 229 21.18 -9.18 -3.78
N VAL A 230 21.74 -7.97 -3.87
CA VAL A 230 21.67 -7.15 -5.09
C VAL A 230 22.35 -7.85 -6.27
N ALA A 231 23.51 -8.47 -6.06
CA ALA A 231 24.21 -9.21 -7.10
C ALA A 231 23.41 -10.42 -7.59
N GLU A 232 22.83 -11.19 -6.66
CA GLU A 232 21.97 -12.34 -6.99
C GLU A 232 20.70 -11.91 -7.74
N ALA A 233 20.01 -10.88 -7.27
CA ALA A 233 18.83 -10.34 -7.92
C ALA A 233 19.14 -9.88 -9.37
N GLN A 234 20.29 -9.23 -9.59
CA GLN A 234 20.71 -8.82 -10.92
C GLN A 234 20.97 -10.03 -11.86
N GLU A 235 21.54 -11.12 -11.35
CA GLU A 235 21.76 -12.33 -12.16
C GLU A 235 20.43 -13.02 -12.49
N GLN A 236 19.52 -13.13 -11.52
CA GLN A 236 18.16 -13.67 -11.76
C GLN A 236 17.39 -12.82 -12.79
N ALA A 237 17.49 -11.50 -12.73
CA ALA A 237 16.88 -10.62 -13.70
C ALA A 237 17.41 -10.82 -15.11
N ARG A 238 18.73 -11.02 -15.28
CA ARG A 238 19.34 -11.35 -16.58
C ARG A 238 18.83 -12.69 -17.12
N GLU A 239 18.67 -13.71 -16.27
CA GLU A 239 18.12 -14.99 -16.68
C GLU A 239 16.66 -14.88 -17.10
N VAL A 240 15.83 -14.14 -16.36
CA VAL A 240 14.44 -13.87 -16.75
C VAL A 240 14.40 -13.14 -18.08
N ALA A 241 15.22 -12.11 -18.29
CA ALA A 241 15.29 -11.37 -19.56
C ALA A 241 15.65 -12.27 -20.75
N ARG A 242 16.62 -13.20 -20.57
CA ARG A 242 16.97 -14.18 -21.61
C ARG A 242 15.79 -15.09 -21.97
N ARG A 243 15.02 -15.56 -20.99
CA ARG A 243 13.82 -16.39 -21.21
C ARG A 243 12.72 -15.62 -21.93
N VAL A 244 12.46 -14.39 -21.52
CA VAL A 244 11.47 -13.52 -22.17
C VAL A 244 11.86 -13.25 -23.62
N ALA A 245 13.11 -12.92 -23.89
CA ALA A 245 13.61 -12.71 -25.25
C ALA A 245 13.54 -13.98 -26.15
N ALA A 246 13.61 -15.16 -25.55
CA ALA A 246 13.51 -16.44 -26.26
C ALA A 246 12.05 -16.88 -26.49
N ASP A 247 11.07 -16.34 -25.75
CA ASP A 247 9.68 -16.74 -25.86
C ASP A 247 9.02 -16.11 -27.10
N PRO A 248 8.48 -16.92 -28.05
CA PRO A 248 7.84 -16.40 -29.26
C PRO A 248 6.67 -15.44 -28.99
N VAL A 249 5.90 -15.68 -27.91
CA VAL A 249 4.76 -14.81 -27.55
C VAL A 249 5.24 -13.43 -27.12
N HIS A 250 6.34 -13.35 -26.39
CA HIS A 250 6.89 -12.08 -25.94
C HIS A 250 7.67 -11.32 -27.02
N ARG A 251 8.17 -12.01 -28.05
CA ARG A 251 8.85 -11.36 -29.20
C ARG A 251 7.94 -10.41 -29.99
N GLU A 252 6.64 -10.63 -29.95
CA GLU A 252 5.66 -9.78 -30.65
C GLU A 252 5.28 -8.54 -29.83
N MET A 253 5.80 -8.36 -28.62
CA MET A 253 5.51 -7.18 -27.81
C MET A 253 6.17 -5.93 -28.40
N ALA A 254 5.36 -4.89 -28.64
CA ALA A 254 5.82 -3.61 -29.19
C ALA A 254 6.98 -2.99 -28.38
N LEU A 255 6.99 -3.18 -27.05
CA LEU A 255 8.05 -2.70 -26.19
C LEU A 255 9.42 -3.34 -26.51
N LEU A 256 9.47 -4.66 -26.70
CA LEU A 256 10.72 -5.35 -27.06
C LEU A 256 11.22 -4.92 -28.43
N SER A 257 10.32 -4.78 -29.40
CA SER A 257 10.67 -4.28 -30.73
C SER A 257 11.26 -2.86 -30.67
N ALA A 258 10.70 -1.98 -29.84
CA ALA A 258 11.21 -0.62 -29.64
C ALA A 258 12.58 -0.61 -28.96
N MET A 259 12.80 -1.49 -27.96
CA MET A 259 14.11 -1.65 -27.31
C MET A 259 15.18 -2.17 -28.26
N GLU A 260 14.87 -3.20 -29.06
CA GLU A 260 15.78 -3.73 -30.10
C GLU A 260 16.11 -2.69 -31.17
N ALA A 261 15.16 -1.82 -31.51
CA ALA A 261 15.37 -0.70 -32.43
C ALA A 261 16.12 0.49 -31.82
N GLY A 262 16.51 0.43 -30.56
CA GLY A 262 17.19 1.52 -29.85
C GLY A 262 16.33 2.77 -29.67
N GLN A 263 15.01 2.60 -29.57
CA GLN A 263 14.04 3.70 -29.39
C GLN A 263 13.72 3.96 -27.90
N LEU A 264 14.25 3.14 -27.00
CA LEU A 264 14.10 3.23 -25.54
C LEU A 264 15.46 3.13 -24.86
#